data_9a54dfe74d3984c56ab9a0beb4d3e2c7
#
_entry.id   9a54dfe74d3984c56ab9a0beb4d3e2c7
#
_cell.length_a   1.000
_cell.length_b   1.000
_cell.length_c   1.000
_cell.angle_alpha   90.00
_cell.angle_beta   90.00
_cell.angle_gamma   90.00
#
_symmetry.space_group_name_H-M   'P 1'
#
loop_
_entity.id
_entity.type
_entity.pdbx_description
1 polymer ?
#
loop_
_entity_poly.entity_id
_entity_poly.type
_entity_poly.pdbx_seq_one_letter_code
_entity_poly.pdbx_strand_id
1 'polypeptide(L)'
;MDTSRRPAHLAGEELSNRHVVLLGDGMDDVYDVLVPFVVEGFDGGDRAVHLVDPALREEHLERLAAGGIDVAAATASRQLDIRTWDESYLLGGAFDPRRQIGFLRKRLAEGRGLGFPATRLIGSLDWAADVPDVMADVLAYEMLVEALVRDRPDVIVCTYDLRRHGARAVADVLGVHAGAVVGGVSRTTRVRDRESARERLLTAAAQLFHDVGIHATGVDALIAAAGVAKATFYRHFPSKDDLVVAWLRDPRARWFDDVRAQVDEYALPPAEAIPRLFDAVAEWLESTDYRGCPYLNTSVEITDPTHPARQVVSDYLQEIEDYLSGLVEAGGYRDPQKLGAELQTILSGSISLAMARRSTASAVRARDVALALLNAAERD
;
A
#
# COMPACT_ATOMS: atom_id res chain seq x y z
N MET A 1 -21.33 -12.66 8.92
CA MET A 1 -21.74 -11.34 8.36
C MET A 1 -21.23 -10.30 9.34
N ASP A 2 -20.22 -9.56 8.94
CA ASP A 2 -19.64 -8.50 9.76
C ASP A 2 -20.60 -7.30 9.75
N THR A 3 -21.25 -7.05 10.89
CA THR A 3 -22.25 -5.97 11.06
C THR A 3 -21.63 -4.59 11.28
N SER A 4 -20.31 -4.44 11.10
CA SER A 4 -19.59 -3.17 11.32
C SER A 4 -19.51 -2.28 10.07
N ARG A 5 -19.85 -2.78 8.88
CA ARG A 5 -19.76 -2.04 7.63
C ARG A 5 -21.07 -1.31 7.33
N ARG A 6 -21.02 0.02 7.37
CA ARG A 6 -22.16 0.84 6.91
C ARG A 6 -22.32 0.70 5.39
N PRO A 7 -23.58 0.66 4.87
CA PRO A 7 -23.82 0.73 3.44
C PRO A 7 -23.32 2.07 2.88
N ALA A 8 -22.79 2.04 1.69
CA ALA A 8 -22.45 3.24 0.91
C ALA A 8 -23.00 3.05 -0.50
N HIS A 9 -23.66 4.06 -1.05
CA HIS A 9 -24.31 3.99 -2.35
C HIS A 9 -23.57 4.87 -3.37
N LEU A 10 -23.33 4.34 -4.55
CA LEU A 10 -22.79 5.08 -5.68
C LEU A 10 -23.68 4.83 -6.90
N ALA A 11 -24.07 5.87 -7.63
CA ALA A 11 -25.05 5.80 -8.70
C ALA A 11 -26.39 5.13 -8.28
N GLY A 12 -26.82 5.33 -7.04
CA GLY A 12 -28.07 4.78 -6.49
C GLY A 12 -28.03 3.32 -6.07
N GLU A 13 -26.89 2.62 -6.23
CA GLU A 13 -26.72 1.21 -5.83
C GLU A 13 -25.77 1.06 -4.66
N GLU A 14 -26.06 0.11 -3.76
CA GLU A 14 -25.18 -0.20 -2.63
C GLU A 14 -23.87 -0.82 -3.12
N LEU A 15 -22.75 -0.29 -2.63
CA LEU A 15 -21.43 -0.76 -3.01
C LEU A 15 -21.10 -2.09 -2.34
N SER A 16 -20.92 -3.12 -3.16
CA SER A 16 -20.38 -4.42 -2.73
C SER A 16 -18.86 -4.38 -2.54
N ASN A 17 -18.18 -3.45 -3.23
CA ASN A 17 -16.73 -3.26 -3.19
C ASN A 17 -16.37 -1.88 -2.62
N ARG A 18 -15.19 -1.78 -2.01
CA ARG A 18 -14.70 -0.53 -1.39
C ARG A 18 -13.74 0.25 -2.29
N HIS A 19 -13.33 -0.31 -3.40
CA HIS A 19 -12.56 0.34 -4.45
C HIS A 19 -13.34 0.27 -5.76
N VAL A 20 -13.71 1.43 -6.30
CA VAL A 20 -14.61 1.55 -7.45
C VAL A 20 -14.04 2.55 -8.45
N VAL A 21 -14.11 2.20 -9.73
CA VAL A 21 -13.83 3.15 -10.80
C VAL A 21 -15.11 3.83 -11.29
N LEU A 22 -15.05 5.14 -11.45
CA LEU A 22 -16.10 5.95 -12.06
C LEU A 22 -15.59 6.52 -13.39
N LEU A 23 -16.21 6.10 -14.47
CA LEU A 23 -15.92 6.53 -15.83
C LEU A 23 -17.06 7.46 -16.31
N GLY A 24 -16.74 8.73 -16.54
CA GLY A 24 -17.68 9.73 -17.06
C GLY A 24 -17.30 10.22 -18.45
N ASP A 25 -18.28 10.59 -19.26
CA ASP A 25 -18.06 11.31 -20.53
C ASP A 25 -18.02 12.82 -20.26
N GLY A 26 -17.01 13.22 -19.49
CA GLY A 26 -16.79 14.56 -18.99
C GLY A 26 -17.14 14.73 -17.51
N MET A 27 -16.78 15.90 -17.00
CA MET A 27 -16.88 16.19 -15.56
C MET A 27 -18.32 16.26 -15.06
N ASP A 28 -19.30 16.66 -15.90
CA ASP A 28 -20.71 16.71 -15.48
C ASP A 28 -21.21 15.31 -15.10
N ASP A 29 -20.98 14.31 -15.95
CA ASP A 29 -21.33 12.91 -15.66
C ASP A 29 -20.69 12.40 -14.37
N VAL A 30 -19.44 12.81 -14.12
CA VAL A 30 -18.70 12.44 -12.89
C VAL A 30 -19.37 13.06 -11.67
N TYR A 31 -19.69 14.34 -11.70
CA TYR A 31 -20.30 15.04 -10.56
C TYR A 31 -21.73 14.62 -10.28
N ASP A 32 -22.52 14.27 -11.30
CA ASP A 32 -23.88 13.74 -11.12
C ASP A 32 -23.89 12.47 -10.23
N VAL A 33 -22.80 11.71 -10.25
CA VAL A 33 -22.63 10.53 -9.41
C VAL A 33 -21.93 10.84 -8.09
N LEU A 34 -20.88 11.67 -8.11
CA LEU A 34 -20.06 11.94 -6.94
C LEU A 34 -20.76 12.80 -5.88
N VAL A 35 -21.53 13.83 -6.29
CA VAL A 35 -22.14 14.75 -5.32
C VAL A 35 -23.10 14.02 -4.39
N PRO A 36 -24.05 13.18 -4.88
CA PRO A 36 -24.90 12.38 -4.00
C PRO A 36 -24.13 11.44 -3.08
N PHE A 37 -23.05 10.83 -3.59
CA PHE A 37 -22.18 9.94 -2.81
C PHE A 37 -21.49 10.66 -1.64
N VAL A 38 -21.00 11.89 -1.88
CA VAL A 38 -20.35 12.70 -0.86
C VAL A 38 -21.38 13.19 0.18
N VAL A 39 -22.55 13.66 -0.26
CA VAL A 39 -23.64 14.11 0.63
C VAL A 39 -24.08 12.98 1.56
N GLU A 40 -24.32 11.78 1.02
CA GLU A 40 -24.66 10.60 1.86
C GLU A 40 -23.57 10.32 2.90
N GLY A 41 -22.29 10.45 2.54
CA GLY A 41 -21.19 10.29 3.47
C GLY A 41 -21.20 11.32 4.59
N PHE A 42 -21.46 12.59 4.26
CA PHE A 42 -21.56 13.67 5.24
C PHE A 42 -22.72 13.44 6.21
N ASP A 43 -23.89 13.05 5.71
CA ASP A 43 -25.06 12.70 6.53
C ASP A 43 -24.77 11.51 7.46
N GLY A 44 -23.94 10.56 7.00
CA GLY A 44 -23.44 9.43 7.79
C GLY A 44 -22.33 9.80 8.78
N GLY A 45 -21.80 11.02 8.74
CA GLY A 45 -20.67 11.46 9.55
C GLY A 45 -19.31 11.00 9.03
N ASP A 46 -19.20 10.53 7.79
CA ASP A 46 -17.94 10.15 7.16
C ASP A 46 -17.07 11.38 6.86
N ARG A 47 -15.76 11.17 6.75
CA ARG A 47 -14.81 12.15 6.21
C ARG A 47 -14.73 12.02 4.70
N ALA A 48 -14.61 13.14 3.98
CA ALA A 48 -14.31 13.16 2.56
C ALA A 48 -12.88 13.68 2.31
N VAL A 49 -12.13 12.96 1.48
CA VAL A 49 -10.80 13.38 1.00
C VAL A 49 -10.82 13.34 -0.52
N HIS A 50 -10.60 14.49 -1.16
CA HIS A 50 -10.65 14.57 -2.62
C HIS A 50 -9.30 15.01 -3.18
N LEU A 51 -8.83 14.28 -4.21
CA LEU A 51 -7.59 14.56 -4.95
C LEU A 51 -8.01 15.05 -6.33
N VAL A 52 -7.84 16.34 -6.59
CA VAL A 52 -8.44 17.02 -7.72
C VAL A 52 -7.40 17.68 -8.63
N ASP A 53 -7.80 17.96 -9.86
CA ASP A 53 -7.03 18.81 -10.76
C ASP A 53 -6.85 20.20 -10.12
N PRO A 54 -5.63 20.74 -10.04
CA PRO A 54 -5.39 22.10 -9.56
C PRO A 54 -6.20 23.15 -10.28
N ALA A 55 -6.41 22.98 -11.59
CA ALA A 55 -7.16 23.93 -12.43
C ALA A 55 -8.68 23.89 -12.16
N LEU A 56 -9.20 22.77 -11.65
CA LEU A 56 -10.63 22.56 -11.39
C LEU A 56 -11.01 22.68 -9.91
N ARG A 57 -10.07 23.03 -9.05
CA ARG A 57 -10.29 23.06 -7.59
C ARG A 57 -11.45 23.97 -7.18
N GLU A 58 -11.55 25.17 -7.74
CA GLU A 58 -12.62 26.12 -7.43
C GLU A 58 -13.98 25.60 -7.91
N GLU A 59 -14.07 25.15 -9.16
CA GLU A 59 -15.26 24.53 -9.71
C GLU A 59 -15.72 23.33 -8.88
N HIS A 60 -14.77 22.49 -8.42
CA HIS A 60 -15.07 21.35 -7.57
C HIS A 60 -15.76 21.78 -6.27
N LEU A 61 -15.27 22.83 -5.60
CA LEU A 61 -15.87 23.36 -4.37
C LEU A 61 -17.26 23.95 -4.62
N GLU A 62 -17.44 24.67 -5.73
CA GLU A 62 -18.75 25.22 -6.15
C GLU A 62 -19.77 24.11 -6.37
N ARG A 63 -19.40 23.00 -7.03
CA ARG A 63 -20.29 21.87 -7.28
C ARG A 63 -20.67 21.14 -5.98
N LEU A 64 -19.75 20.99 -5.03
CA LEU A 64 -20.06 20.45 -3.70
C LEU A 64 -21.03 21.35 -2.95
N ALA A 65 -20.81 22.68 -2.99
CA ALA A 65 -21.71 23.67 -2.36
C ALA A 65 -23.10 23.63 -3.01
N ALA A 66 -23.18 23.56 -4.34
CA ALA A 66 -24.45 23.44 -5.06
C ALA A 66 -25.20 22.14 -4.69
N GLY A 67 -24.49 21.09 -4.35
CA GLY A 67 -25.04 19.82 -3.82
C GLY A 67 -25.52 19.89 -2.36
N GLY A 68 -25.40 21.06 -1.70
CA GLY A 68 -25.88 21.28 -0.34
C GLY A 68 -24.84 21.10 0.77
N ILE A 69 -23.56 20.95 0.42
CA ILE A 69 -22.47 20.81 1.40
C ILE A 69 -22.03 22.21 1.85
N ASP A 70 -22.03 22.47 3.16
CA ASP A 70 -21.36 23.65 3.73
C ASP A 70 -19.83 23.42 3.71
N VAL A 71 -19.22 23.79 2.57
CA VAL A 71 -17.79 23.59 2.31
C VAL A 71 -16.92 24.27 3.37
N ALA A 72 -17.32 25.45 3.86
CA ALA A 72 -16.55 26.18 4.86
C ALA A 72 -16.56 25.47 6.21
N ALA A 73 -17.75 25.08 6.69
CA ALA A 73 -17.89 24.32 7.93
C ALA A 73 -17.22 22.94 7.86
N ALA A 74 -17.38 22.23 6.72
CA ALA A 74 -16.78 20.92 6.51
C ALA A 74 -15.24 20.97 6.47
N THR A 75 -14.67 22.02 5.90
CA THR A 75 -13.21 22.25 5.90
C THR A 75 -12.72 22.61 7.31
N ALA A 76 -13.41 23.47 8.02
CA ALA A 76 -13.05 23.88 9.38
C ALA A 76 -13.10 22.72 10.38
N SER A 77 -14.08 21.80 10.23
CA SER A 77 -14.20 20.58 11.03
C SER A 77 -13.25 19.45 10.60
N ARG A 78 -12.49 19.65 9.52
CA ARG A 78 -11.63 18.62 8.88
C ARG A 78 -12.41 17.41 8.35
N GLN A 79 -13.73 17.53 8.20
CA GLN A 79 -14.56 16.53 7.55
C GLN A 79 -14.34 16.51 6.03
N LEU A 80 -14.01 17.68 5.42
CA LEU A 80 -13.59 17.80 4.03
C LEU A 80 -12.11 18.17 3.94
N ASP A 81 -11.34 17.39 3.18
CA ASP A 81 -9.92 17.62 2.86
C ASP A 81 -9.75 17.57 1.34
N ILE A 82 -9.45 18.72 0.72
CA ILE A 82 -9.23 18.83 -0.73
C ILE A 82 -7.73 19.02 -0.98
N ARG A 83 -7.17 18.13 -1.78
CA ARG A 83 -5.77 18.18 -2.23
C ARG A 83 -5.71 18.22 -3.74
N THR A 84 -4.74 18.97 -4.26
CA THR A 84 -4.44 18.97 -5.68
C THR A 84 -3.48 17.82 -6.06
N TRP A 85 -3.31 17.59 -7.35
CA TRP A 85 -2.38 16.56 -7.83
C TRP A 85 -0.94 16.79 -7.38
N ASP A 86 -0.49 18.07 -7.33
CA ASP A 86 0.85 18.48 -6.87
C ASP A 86 1.04 18.24 -5.36
N GLU A 87 -0.05 18.24 -4.59
CA GLU A 87 -0.07 17.95 -3.16
C GLU A 87 -0.26 16.44 -2.87
N SER A 88 -0.42 15.62 -3.89
CA SER A 88 -0.75 14.20 -3.78
C SER A 88 0.00 13.34 -4.81
N TYR A 89 -0.63 13.00 -5.93
CA TYR A 89 -0.10 12.08 -6.94
C TYR A 89 1.27 12.49 -7.48
N LEU A 90 1.46 13.79 -7.75
CA LEU A 90 2.65 14.34 -8.37
C LEU A 90 3.58 15.05 -7.37
N LEU A 91 3.42 14.77 -6.09
CA LEU A 91 4.30 15.30 -5.05
C LEU A 91 5.76 14.94 -5.35
N GLY A 92 6.62 15.97 -5.49
CA GLY A 92 8.03 15.79 -5.89
C GLY A 92 8.24 15.68 -7.40
N GLY A 93 7.22 15.99 -8.23
CA GLY A 93 7.33 16.15 -9.68
C GLY A 93 7.17 14.88 -10.52
N ALA A 94 6.99 13.72 -9.89
CA ALA A 94 6.74 12.46 -10.59
C ALA A 94 5.81 11.56 -9.78
N PHE A 95 5.02 10.74 -10.47
CA PHE A 95 4.17 9.74 -9.83
C PHE A 95 5.00 8.55 -9.33
N ASP A 96 4.72 8.12 -8.11
CA ASP A 96 5.27 6.92 -7.49
C ASP A 96 4.15 6.16 -6.77
N PRO A 97 3.82 4.92 -7.20
CA PRO A 97 2.73 4.13 -6.62
C PRO A 97 2.85 3.90 -5.11
N ARG A 98 4.06 3.64 -4.62
CA ARG A 98 4.29 3.33 -3.20
C ARG A 98 4.15 4.57 -2.33
N ARG A 99 4.73 5.70 -2.76
CA ARG A 99 4.56 6.99 -2.09
C ARG A 99 3.08 7.37 -2.01
N GLN A 100 2.34 7.17 -3.10
CA GLN A 100 0.91 7.48 -3.13
C GLN A 100 0.10 6.58 -2.18
N ILE A 101 0.43 5.30 -2.05
CA ILE A 101 -0.20 4.41 -1.06
C ILE A 101 0.13 4.86 0.38
N GLY A 102 1.36 5.31 0.65
CA GLY A 102 1.72 5.92 1.93
C GLY A 102 0.86 7.15 2.24
N PHE A 103 0.69 8.03 1.26
CA PHE A 103 -0.19 9.20 1.37
C PHE A 103 -1.65 8.79 1.69
N LEU A 104 -2.22 7.80 1.00
CA LEU A 104 -3.57 7.32 1.27
C LEU A 104 -3.69 6.73 2.68
N ARG A 105 -2.76 5.87 3.08
CA ARG A 105 -2.73 5.28 4.44
C ARG A 105 -2.77 6.36 5.52
N LYS A 106 -1.99 7.43 5.34
CA LYS A 106 -1.95 8.57 6.26
C LYS A 106 -3.29 9.30 6.32
N ARG A 107 -3.92 9.57 5.17
CA ARG A 107 -5.25 10.25 5.13
C ARG A 107 -6.32 9.40 5.81
N LEU A 108 -6.36 8.08 5.55
CA LEU A 108 -7.29 7.16 6.18
C LEU A 108 -7.04 7.02 7.71
N ALA A 109 -5.79 6.97 8.13
CA ALA A 109 -5.42 6.92 9.55
C ALA A 109 -5.80 8.22 10.28
N GLU A 110 -5.58 9.36 9.64
CA GLU A 110 -5.97 10.69 10.16
C GLU A 110 -7.48 10.80 10.37
N GLY A 111 -8.30 10.30 9.42
CA GLY A 111 -9.76 10.27 9.57
C GLY A 111 -10.19 9.51 10.83
N ARG A 112 -9.63 8.34 11.05
CA ARG A 112 -9.89 7.56 12.28
C ARG A 112 -9.42 8.27 13.55
N GLY A 113 -8.21 8.87 13.50
CA GLY A 113 -7.68 9.64 14.64
C GLY A 113 -8.53 10.85 15.01
N LEU A 114 -9.27 11.42 14.05
CA LEU A 114 -10.23 12.49 14.25
C LEU A 114 -11.63 11.99 14.71
N GLY A 115 -11.84 10.67 14.76
CA GLY A 115 -13.09 10.05 15.21
C GLY A 115 -14.13 9.85 14.10
N PHE A 116 -13.79 10.01 12.82
CA PHE A 116 -14.69 9.71 11.72
C PHE A 116 -14.88 8.19 11.54
N PRO A 117 -16.12 7.72 11.31
CA PRO A 117 -16.41 6.28 11.19
C PRO A 117 -15.80 5.66 9.93
N ALA A 118 -15.73 6.42 8.84
CA ALA A 118 -15.11 6.03 7.58
C ALA A 118 -14.57 7.25 6.83
N THR A 119 -13.72 7.01 5.84
CA THR A 119 -13.27 8.02 4.88
C THR A 119 -13.75 7.64 3.48
N ARG A 120 -14.42 8.57 2.79
CA ARG A 120 -14.74 8.50 1.37
C ARG A 120 -13.66 9.28 0.61
N LEU A 121 -12.75 8.56 -0.04
CA LEU A 121 -11.69 9.17 -0.81
C LEU A 121 -12.03 9.14 -2.29
N ILE A 122 -11.93 10.29 -2.95
CA ILE A 122 -12.16 10.44 -4.38
C ILE A 122 -10.88 10.92 -5.02
N GLY A 123 -10.38 10.18 -6.00
CA GLY A 123 -9.16 10.51 -6.72
C GLY A 123 -9.39 10.68 -8.21
N SER A 124 -9.15 11.88 -8.75
CA SER A 124 -9.11 12.08 -10.20
C SER A 124 -7.73 11.70 -10.75
N LEU A 125 -7.72 10.78 -11.70
CA LEU A 125 -6.49 10.27 -12.34
C LEU A 125 -6.33 10.81 -13.77
N ASP A 126 -7.03 11.87 -14.12
CA ASP A 126 -6.96 12.47 -15.46
C ASP A 126 -5.59 13.04 -15.81
N TRP A 127 -4.75 13.37 -14.83
CA TRP A 127 -3.35 13.73 -15.03
C TRP A 127 -2.55 12.62 -15.74
N ALA A 128 -2.93 11.35 -15.58
CA ALA A 128 -2.24 10.23 -16.18
C ALA A 128 -2.34 10.20 -17.72
N ALA A 129 -3.35 10.86 -18.29
CA ALA A 129 -3.48 10.98 -19.74
C ALA A 129 -2.38 11.88 -20.36
N ASP A 130 -1.80 12.79 -19.57
CA ASP A 130 -0.82 13.76 -20.03
C ASP A 130 0.65 13.32 -19.77
N VAL A 131 0.83 12.18 -19.06
CA VAL A 131 2.15 11.66 -18.70
C VAL A 131 2.47 10.39 -19.52
N PRO A 132 3.46 10.43 -20.41
CA PRO A 132 3.84 9.26 -21.20
C PRO A 132 4.22 8.07 -20.32
N ASP A 133 3.83 6.86 -20.75
CA ASP A 133 4.20 5.55 -20.17
C ASP A 133 3.83 5.32 -18.69
N VAL A 134 3.07 6.23 -18.05
CA VAL A 134 2.71 6.16 -16.63
C VAL A 134 1.63 5.11 -16.32
N MET A 135 0.89 4.66 -17.31
CA MET A 135 -0.29 3.77 -17.07
C MET A 135 0.08 2.45 -16.39
N ALA A 136 1.27 1.91 -16.59
CA ALA A 136 1.71 0.71 -15.90
C ALA A 136 1.83 0.95 -14.38
N ASP A 137 2.36 2.09 -13.98
CA ASP A 137 2.49 2.49 -12.58
C ASP A 137 1.12 2.83 -11.97
N VAL A 138 0.22 3.47 -12.75
CA VAL A 138 -1.16 3.72 -12.33
C VAL A 138 -1.88 2.41 -12.05
N LEU A 139 -1.79 1.41 -12.94
CA LEU A 139 -2.42 0.11 -12.72
C LEU A 139 -1.84 -0.63 -11.52
N ALA A 140 -0.52 -0.54 -11.30
CA ALA A 140 0.12 -1.07 -10.11
C ALA A 140 -0.39 -0.39 -8.82
N TYR A 141 -0.58 0.92 -8.85
CA TYR A 141 -1.18 1.70 -7.76
C TYR A 141 -2.63 1.26 -7.50
N GLU A 142 -3.47 1.14 -8.52
CA GLU A 142 -4.88 0.72 -8.38
C GLU A 142 -5.01 -0.66 -7.72
N MET A 143 -4.11 -1.59 -8.04
CA MET A 143 -4.06 -2.90 -7.38
C MET A 143 -3.68 -2.78 -5.89
N LEU A 144 -2.78 -1.87 -5.54
CA LEU A 144 -2.41 -1.60 -4.15
C LEU A 144 -3.55 -0.92 -3.38
N VAL A 145 -4.33 -0.05 -4.03
CA VAL A 145 -5.54 0.57 -3.45
C VAL A 145 -6.59 -0.49 -3.12
N GLU A 146 -6.83 -1.43 -4.02
CA GLU A 146 -7.75 -2.56 -3.77
C GLU A 146 -7.34 -3.33 -2.51
N ALA A 147 -6.05 -3.66 -2.36
CA ALA A 147 -5.53 -4.33 -1.18
C ALA A 147 -5.65 -3.47 0.09
N LEU A 148 -5.49 -2.15 -0.03
CA LEU A 148 -5.55 -1.22 1.09
C LEU A 148 -6.92 -1.16 1.74
N VAL A 149 -8.02 -1.19 0.97
CA VAL A 149 -9.39 -0.97 1.48
C VAL A 149 -10.21 -2.24 1.67
N ARG A 150 -9.72 -3.41 1.27
CA ARG A 150 -10.44 -4.68 1.27
C ARG A 150 -11.20 -4.98 2.57
N ASP A 151 -10.56 -4.74 3.72
CA ASP A 151 -11.10 -5.06 5.05
C ASP A 151 -11.38 -3.79 5.88
N ARG A 152 -11.57 -2.65 5.22
CA ARG A 152 -11.81 -1.36 5.88
C ARG A 152 -13.23 -0.85 5.64
N PRO A 153 -13.76 0.04 6.51
CA PRO A 153 -15.01 0.73 6.24
C PRO A 153 -14.85 1.82 5.16
N ASP A 154 -13.62 2.24 4.89
CA ASP A 154 -13.29 3.32 3.96
C ASP A 154 -13.68 2.94 2.52
N VAL A 155 -14.03 3.93 1.69
CA VAL A 155 -14.36 3.75 0.26
C VAL A 155 -13.44 4.64 -0.57
N ILE A 156 -12.87 4.08 -1.63
CA ILE A 156 -12.08 4.84 -2.61
C ILE A 156 -12.75 4.77 -3.97
N VAL A 157 -13.00 5.93 -4.57
CA VAL A 157 -13.53 6.08 -5.93
C VAL A 157 -12.45 6.75 -6.79
N CYS A 158 -11.97 6.00 -7.80
CA CYS A 158 -11.03 6.50 -8.79
C CYS A 158 -11.79 6.99 -10.02
N THR A 159 -11.62 8.24 -10.42
CA THR A 159 -12.37 8.84 -11.54
C THR A 159 -11.48 9.05 -12.76
N TYR A 160 -12.05 8.78 -13.94
CA TYR A 160 -11.40 8.96 -15.24
C TYR A 160 -12.39 9.58 -16.23
N ASP A 161 -12.00 10.66 -16.90
CA ASP A 161 -12.74 11.25 -18.02
C ASP A 161 -12.46 10.46 -19.30
N LEU A 162 -13.48 9.80 -19.86
CA LEU A 162 -13.40 9.01 -21.09
C LEU A 162 -12.92 9.82 -22.31
N ARG A 163 -13.08 11.14 -22.29
CA ARG A 163 -12.60 12.03 -23.36
C ARG A 163 -11.08 12.20 -23.35
N ARG A 164 -10.44 11.96 -22.20
CA ARG A 164 -8.98 12.09 -22.02
C ARG A 164 -8.24 10.77 -22.16
N HIS A 165 -8.89 9.67 -21.80
CA HIS A 165 -8.28 8.35 -21.77
C HIS A 165 -8.68 7.50 -22.98
N GLY A 166 -7.70 6.93 -23.68
CA GLY A 166 -7.94 6.03 -24.81
C GLY A 166 -8.56 4.68 -24.38
N ALA A 167 -9.22 4.01 -25.31
CA ALA A 167 -9.95 2.77 -25.05
C ALA A 167 -9.11 1.67 -24.38
N ARG A 168 -7.80 1.62 -24.64
CA ARG A 168 -6.88 0.66 -24.01
C ARG A 168 -6.72 0.95 -22.52
N ALA A 169 -6.44 2.21 -22.15
CA ALA A 169 -6.32 2.61 -20.77
C ALA A 169 -7.60 2.34 -19.97
N VAL A 170 -8.77 2.65 -20.57
CA VAL A 170 -10.08 2.35 -19.98
C VAL A 170 -10.27 0.85 -19.75
N ALA A 171 -9.92 0.02 -20.74
CA ALA A 171 -10.04 -1.44 -20.61
C ALA A 171 -9.10 -2.01 -19.53
N ASP A 172 -7.88 -1.47 -19.42
CA ASP A 172 -6.90 -1.88 -18.42
C ASP A 172 -7.36 -1.47 -17.01
N VAL A 173 -7.88 -0.25 -16.83
CA VAL A 173 -8.44 0.25 -15.56
C VAL A 173 -9.67 -0.56 -15.15
N LEU A 174 -10.60 -0.84 -16.06
CA LEU A 174 -11.73 -1.73 -15.79
C LEU A 174 -11.29 -3.15 -15.39
N GLY A 175 -10.12 -3.58 -15.86
CA GLY A 175 -9.56 -4.89 -15.57
C GLY A 175 -9.04 -5.05 -14.15
N VAL A 176 -8.76 -3.96 -13.42
CA VAL A 176 -8.22 -3.98 -12.04
C VAL A 176 -9.23 -3.57 -10.97
N HIS A 177 -10.44 -3.11 -11.35
CA HIS A 177 -11.49 -2.73 -10.40
C HIS A 177 -12.62 -3.78 -10.38
N ALA A 178 -13.06 -4.19 -9.20
CA ALA A 178 -14.18 -5.11 -9.02
C ALA A 178 -15.56 -4.45 -9.22
N GLY A 179 -15.64 -3.14 -9.01
CA GLY A 179 -16.82 -2.31 -9.22
C GLY A 179 -16.52 -1.16 -10.19
N ALA A 180 -17.43 -0.90 -11.12
CA ALA A 180 -17.37 0.26 -12.01
C ALA A 180 -18.71 0.97 -12.13
N VAL A 181 -18.68 2.28 -12.25
CA VAL A 181 -19.82 3.08 -12.71
C VAL A 181 -19.44 3.68 -14.06
N VAL A 182 -20.25 3.43 -15.07
CA VAL A 182 -20.02 3.92 -16.43
C VAL A 182 -21.30 4.62 -16.91
N GLY A 183 -21.19 5.92 -17.21
CA GLY A 183 -22.36 6.72 -17.63
C GLY A 183 -23.48 6.71 -16.59
N GLY A 184 -23.14 6.82 -15.29
CA GLY A 184 -24.09 6.81 -14.19
C GLY A 184 -24.74 5.46 -13.86
N VAL A 185 -24.32 4.38 -14.51
CA VAL A 185 -24.86 3.02 -14.27
C VAL A 185 -23.79 2.17 -13.60
N SER A 186 -24.12 1.63 -12.43
CA SER A 186 -23.26 0.67 -11.73
C SER A 186 -23.14 -0.64 -12.54
N ARG A 187 -21.93 -1.12 -12.61
CA ARG A 187 -21.59 -2.38 -13.28
C ARG A 187 -20.68 -3.17 -12.36
N THR A 188 -21.04 -4.38 -12.05
CA THR A 188 -20.05 -5.33 -11.57
C THR A 188 -19.14 -5.59 -12.75
N THR A 189 -17.97 -5.01 -12.73
CA THR A 189 -16.93 -5.47 -13.63
C THR A 189 -16.65 -6.90 -13.20
N ARG A 190 -16.68 -7.83 -14.12
CA ARG A 190 -15.80 -8.96 -13.92
C ARG A 190 -14.42 -8.31 -13.89
N VAL A 191 -13.91 -7.97 -12.69
CA VAL A 191 -12.47 -8.00 -12.52
C VAL A 191 -12.13 -9.28 -13.24
N ARG A 192 -11.43 -9.17 -14.36
CA ARG A 192 -10.82 -10.35 -14.90
C ARG A 192 -10.16 -10.95 -13.67
N ASP A 193 -10.70 -12.06 -13.23
CA ASP A 193 -10.05 -13.02 -12.38
C ASP A 193 -8.83 -13.53 -13.13
N ARG A 194 -7.95 -12.60 -13.41
CA ARG A 194 -6.64 -12.73 -14.01
C ARG A 194 -5.64 -12.01 -13.11
N GLU A 195 -5.73 -12.30 -11.85
CA GLU A 195 -4.49 -12.70 -11.25
C GLU A 195 -4.02 -13.79 -12.20
N SER A 196 -2.99 -13.49 -12.94
CA SER A 196 -2.45 -14.51 -13.84
C SER A 196 -2.26 -15.76 -12.99
N ALA A 197 -2.35 -16.94 -13.54
CA ALA A 197 -2.13 -18.14 -12.73
C ALA A 197 -0.80 -18.05 -11.94
N ARG A 198 0.15 -17.25 -12.44
CA ARG A 198 1.41 -16.95 -11.77
C ARG A 198 1.20 -16.07 -10.52
N GLU A 199 0.39 -15.04 -10.61
CA GLU A 199 0.08 -14.13 -9.46
C GLU A 199 -0.72 -14.86 -8.39
N ARG A 200 -1.74 -15.66 -8.76
CA ARG A 200 -2.48 -16.50 -7.79
C ARG A 200 -1.57 -17.47 -7.06
N LEU A 201 -0.58 -18.06 -7.76
CA LEU A 201 0.43 -18.91 -7.15
C LEU A 201 1.35 -18.15 -6.19
N LEU A 202 1.76 -16.92 -6.54
CA LEU A 202 2.55 -16.06 -5.64
C LEU A 202 1.73 -15.59 -4.43
N THR A 203 0.46 -15.26 -4.59
CA THR A 203 -0.44 -14.91 -3.49
C THR A 203 -0.66 -16.10 -2.54
N ALA A 204 -0.92 -17.29 -3.10
CA ALA A 204 -1.04 -18.53 -2.31
C ALA A 204 0.29 -18.89 -1.60
N ALA A 205 1.42 -18.68 -2.26
CA ALA A 205 2.74 -18.89 -1.67
C ALA A 205 2.98 -17.90 -0.51
N ALA A 206 2.71 -16.61 -0.70
CA ALA A 206 2.86 -15.60 0.34
C ALA A 206 2.06 -15.97 1.60
N GLN A 207 0.81 -16.41 1.43
CA GLN A 207 -0.04 -16.81 2.55
C GLN A 207 0.44 -18.09 3.20
N LEU A 208 0.65 -19.17 2.45
CA LEU A 208 1.00 -20.48 3.00
C LEU A 208 2.41 -20.51 3.59
N PHE A 209 3.40 -19.86 2.93
CA PHE A 209 4.76 -19.79 3.47
C PHE A 209 4.80 -18.94 4.74
N HIS A 210 3.96 -17.90 4.81
CA HIS A 210 3.81 -17.08 6.01
C HIS A 210 3.15 -17.85 7.16
N ASP A 211 2.05 -18.59 6.90
CA ASP A 211 1.24 -19.23 7.93
C ASP A 211 1.79 -20.57 8.40
N VAL A 212 2.34 -21.34 7.47
CA VAL A 212 2.70 -22.75 7.69
C VAL A 212 4.21 -22.99 7.56
N GLY A 213 4.92 -22.14 6.82
CA GLY A 213 6.33 -22.27 6.50
C GLY A 213 6.56 -22.92 5.13
N ILE A 214 7.78 -22.71 4.59
CA ILE A 214 8.15 -23.18 3.25
C ILE A 214 8.19 -24.71 3.21
N HIS A 215 8.85 -25.35 4.18
CA HIS A 215 9.00 -26.81 4.20
C HIS A 215 7.68 -27.55 4.34
N ALA A 216 6.80 -27.06 5.22
CA ALA A 216 5.52 -27.71 5.48
C ALA A 216 4.49 -27.49 4.37
N THR A 217 4.71 -26.50 3.50
CA THR A 217 3.81 -26.20 2.36
C THR A 217 4.13 -27.09 1.18
N GLY A 218 3.22 -28.02 0.86
CA GLY A 218 3.31 -28.89 -0.33
C GLY A 218 2.83 -28.18 -1.61
N VAL A 219 3.33 -28.65 -2.78
CA VAL A 219 2.92 -28.13 -4.10
C VAL A 219 1.40 -28.29 -4.33
N ASP A 220 0.82 -29.40 -3.87
CA ASP A 220 -0.61 -29.64 -4.04
C ASP A 220 -1.47 -28.66 -3.20
N ALA A 221 -0.99 -28.22 -2.04
CA ALA A 221 -1.63 -27.17 -1.24
C ALA A 221 -1.57 -25.82 -1.95
N LEU A 222 -0.44 -25.46 -2.55
CA LEU A 222 -0.26 -24.26 -3.36
C LEU A 222 -1.21 -24.24 -4.58
N ILE A 223 -1.30 -25.36 -5.29
CA ILE A 223 -2.21 -25.54 -6.42
C ILE A 223 -3.68 -25.36 -6.01
N ALA A 224 -4.07 -25.98 -4.89
CA ALA A 224 -5.43 -25.90 -4.38
C ALA A 224 -5.77 -24.45 -3.95
N ALA A 225 -4.87 -23.79 -3.19
CA ALA A 225 -5.06 -22.43 -2.74
C ALA A 225 -5.11 -21.41 -3.90
N ALA A 226 -4.28 -21.60 -4.93
CA ALA A 226 -4.26 -20.76 -6.12
C ALA A 226 -5.41 -21.05 -7.11
N GLY A 227 -6.15 -22.14 -6.93
CA GLY A 227 -7.23 -22.55 -7.88
C GLY A 227 -6.71 -22.82 -9.29
N VAL A 228 -5.54 -23.44 -9.44
CA VAL A 228 -4.93 -23.72 -10.74
C VAL A 228 -4.80 -25.22 -10.99
N ALA A 229 -4.70 -25.63 -12.27
CA ALA A 229 -4.37 -27.02 -12.59
C ALA A 229 -2.87 -27.30 -12.34
N LYS A 230 -2.52 -28.54 -12.00
CA LYS A 230 -1.14 -28.98 -11.74
C LYS A 230 -0.18 -28.67 -12.90
N ALA A 231 -0.61 -28.89 -14.12
CA ALA A 231 0.15 -28.53 -15.33
C ALA A 231 0.39 -27.02 -15.45
N THR A 232 -0.54 -26.19 -14.95
CA THR A 232 -0.39 -24.74 -14.93
C THR A 232 0.66 -24.30 -13.92
N PHE A 233 0.72 -24.93 -12.75
CA PHE A 233 1.78 -24.68 -11.78
C PHE A 233 3.15 -24.89 -12.41
N TYR A 234 3.41 -26.08 -12.95
CA TYR A 234 4.72 -26.44 -13.52
C TYR A 234 5.09 -25.67 -14.79
N ARG A 235 4.11 -25.11 -15.50
CA ARG A 235 4.38 -24.18 -16.60
C ARG A 235 4.92 -22.84 -16.14
N HIS A 236 4.52 -22.35 -14.96
CA HIS A 236 4.97 -21.06 -14.40
C HIS A 236 6.18 -21.22 -13.48
N PHE A 237 6.22 -22.30 -12.73
CA PHE A 237 7.28 -22.61 -11.78
C PHE A 237 7.69 -24.08 -11.92
N PRO A 238 8.84 -24.35 -12.56
CA PRO A 238 9.32 -25.72 -12.76
C PRO A 238 9.45 -26.52 -11.46
N SER A 239 9.71 -25.83 -10.33
CA SER A 239 9.80 -26.44 -9.00
C SER A 239 9.15 -25.53 -7.95
N LYS A 240 8.99 -26.06 -6.70
CA LYS A 240 8.63 -25.24 -5.55
C LYS A 240 9.71 -24.21 -5.22
N ASP A 241 10.96 -24.56 -5.43
CA ASP A 241 12.10 -23.68 -5.17
C ASP A 241 12.11 -22.47 -6.10
N ASP A 242 11.70 -22.63 -7.38
CA ASP A 242 11.51 -21.51 -8.30
C ASP A 242 10.39 -20.58 -7.84
N LEU A 243 9.30 -21.12 -7.26
CA LEU A 243 8.24 -20.34 -6.67
C LEU A 243 8.73 -19.59 -5.41
N VAL A 244 9.52 -20.22 -4.55
CA VAL A 244 10.12 -19.57 -3.36
C VAL A 244 10.99 -18.39 -3.77
N VAL A 245 11.86 -18.58 -4.77
CA VAL A 245 12.70 -17.49 -5.31
C VAL A 245 11.86 -16.37 -5.88
N ALA A 246 10.82 -16.71 -6.64
CA ALA A 246 9.93 -15.71 -7.24
C ALA A 246 9.11 -14.96 -6.18
N TRP A 247 8.68 -15.64 -5.11
CA TRP A 247 7.97 -15.02 -3.99
C TRP A 247 8.87 -14.05 -3.22
N LEU A 248 10.12 -14.42 -2.91
CA LEU A 248 11.06 -13.51 -2.24
C LEU A 248 11.37 -12.26 -3.09
N ARG A 249 11.33 -12.37 -4.42
CA ARG A 249 11.52 -11.25 -5.35
C ARG A 249 10.24 -10.43 -5.58
N ASP A 250 9.10 -10.90 -5.10
CA ASP A 250 7.84 -10.20 -5.23
C ASP A 250 7.85 -8.94 -4.34
N PRO A 251 7.49 -7.77 -4.87
CA PRO A 251 7.41 -6.54 -4.07
C PRO A 251 6.59 -6.67 -2.78
N ARG A 252 5.58 -7.55 -2.78
CA ARG A 252 4.73 -7.81 -1.60
C ARG A 252 5.45 -8.51 -0.44
N ALA A 253 6.57 -9.20 -0.70
CA ALA A 253 7.39 -9.82 0.33
C ALA A 253 8.42 -8.85 0.93
N ARG A 254 8.65 -7.70 0.29
CA ARG A 254 9.68 -6.72 0.62
C ARG A 254 9.20 -5.72 1.70
N TRP A 255 8.89 -6.25 2.87
CA TRP A 255 8.33 -5.49 3.99
C TRP A 255 9.13 -4.23 4.38
N PHE A 256 10.46 -4.28 4.25
CA PHE A 256 11.32 -3.16 4.61
C PHE A 256 11.16 -1.96 3.66
N ASP A 257 10.77 -2.18 2.41
CA ASP A 257 10.48 -1.10 1.48
C ASP A 257 9.31 -0.23 1.98
N ASP A 258 8.29 -0.85 2.58
CA ASP A 258 7.16 -0.13 3.18
C ASP A 258 7.59 0.62 4.45
N VAL A 259 8.43 0.02 5.28
CA VAL A 259 8.99 0.65 6.49
C VAL A 259 9.88 1.85 6.11
N ARG A 260 10.78 1.65 5.14
CA ARG A 260 11.63 2.71 4.61
C ARG A 260 10.83 3.87 4.06
N ALA A 261 9.83 3.60 3.22
CA ALA A 261 8.98 4.63 2.65
C ALA A 261 8.26 5.46 3.73
N GLN A 262 7.83 4.82 4.83
CA GLN A 262 7.24 5.54 5.97
C GLN A 262 8.24 6.46 6.67
N VAL A 263 9.50 6.04 6.80
CA VAL A 263 10.55 6.86 7.43
C VAL A 263 10.94 8.03 6.52
N ASP A 264 11.15 7.74 5.23
CA ASP A 264 11.56 8.74 4.23
C ASP A 264 10.49 9.82 4.03
N GLU A 265 9.18 9.47 4.17
CA GLU A 265 8.07 10.44 4.07
C GLU A 265 8.16 11.59 5.07
N TYR A 266 8.73 11.35 6.26
CA TYR A 266 8.86 12.39 7.28
C TYR A 266 10.02 13.34 7.00
N ALA A 267 10.92 13.05 6.07
CA ALA A 267 12.13 13.82 5.77
C ALA A 267 12.91 14.22 7.05
N LEU A 268 12.99 13.29 8.00
CA LEU A 268 13.60 13.51 9.29
C LEU A 268 15.13 13.65 9.17
N PRO A 269 15.77 14.43 10.04
CA PRO A 269 17.22 14.36 10.19
C PRO A 269 17.64 12.90 10.50
N PRO A 270 18.82 12.45 10.04
CA PRO A 270 19.25 11.05 10.21
C PRO A 270 19.23 10.56 11.66
N ALA A 271 19.55 11.42 12.62
CA ALA A 271 19.52 11.11 14.06
C ALA A 271 18.10 10.80 14.58
N GLU A 272 17.05 11.29 13.91
CA GLU A 272 15.64 11.03 14.22
C GLU A 272 15.05 9.92 13.33
N ALA A 273 15.55 9.79 12.09
CA ALA A 273 15.10 8.78 11.14
C ALA A 273 15.42 7.35 11.63
N ILE A 274 16.61 7.13 12.21
CA ILE A 274 17.01 5.80 12.70
C ILE A 274 16.11 5.33 13.85
N PRO A 275 15.86 6.08 14.94
CA PRO A 275 14.90 5.69 15.97
C PRO A 275 13.49 5.46 15.40
N ARG A 276 13.02 6.33 14.50
CA ARG A 276 11.69 6.18 13.85
C ARG A 276 11.57 4.89 13.05
N LEU A 277 12.68 4.43 12.44
CA LEU A 277 12.70 3.16 11.74
C LEU A 277 12.39 1.98 12.67
N PHE A 278 12.97 1.95 13.87
CA PHE A 278 12.67 0.91 14.86
C PHE A 278 11.21 0.97 15.34
N ASP A 279 10.64 2.17 15.48
CA ASP A 279 9.22 2.34 15.80
C ASP A 279 8.33 1.83 14.65
N ALA A 280 8.67 2.13 13.41
CA ALA A 280 7.96 1.63 12.24
C ALA A 280 8.04 0.09 12.12
N VAL A 281 9.17 -0.50 12.48
CA VAL A 281 9.31 -1.97 12.55
C VAL A 281 8.44 -2.57 13.65
N ALA A 282 8.30 -1.91 14.80
CA ALA A 282 7.39 -2.35 15.85
C ALA A 282 5.93 -2.34 15.38
N GLU A 283 5.50 -1.27 14.72
CA GLU A 283 4.17 -1.14 14.11
C GLU A 283 3.92 -2.23 13.04
N TRP A 284 4.92 -2.48 12.18
CA TRP A 284 4.85 -3.55 11.19
C TRP A 284 4.73 -4.95 11.82
N LEU A 285 5.48 -5.25 12.88
CA LEU A 285 5.41 -6.53 13.58
C LEU A 285 4.02 -6.80 14.17
N GLU A 286 3.37 -5.80 14.73
CA GLU A 286 1.98 -5.89 15.21
C GLU A 286 1.00 -6.15 14.06
N SER A 287 1.17 -5.44 12.94
CA SER A 287 0.28 -5.56 11.77
C SER A 287 0.36 -6.93 11.10
N THR A 288 1.45 -7.68 11.28
CA THR A 288 1.72 -8.99 10.69
C THR A 288 1.59 -10.14 11.69
N ASP A 289 0.94 -9.91 12.84
CA ASP A 289 0.77 -10.92 13.89
C ASP A 289 2.09 -11.59 14.32
N TYR A 290 3.18 -10.83 14.35
CA TYR A 290 4.51 -11.28 14.76
C TYR A 290 5.08 -12.45 13.95
N ARG A 291 4.73 -12.59 12.68
CA ARG A 291 5.26 -13.66 11.80
C ARG A 291 6.72 -13.43 11.40
N GLY A 292 7.22 -12.20 11.59
CA GLY A 292 8.61 -11.86 11.36
C GLY A 292 9.00 -11.68 9.89
N CYS A 293 10.29 -11.56 9.66
CA CYS A 293 10.85 -11.28 8.34
C CYS A 293 10.84 -12.52 7.44
N PRO A 294 10.18 -12.50 6.27
CA PRO A 294 10.17 -13.62 5.32
C PRO A 294 11.57 -14.11 4.93
N TYR A 295 12.51 -13.17 4.80
CA TYR A 295 13.90 -13.48 4.41
C TYR A 295 14.67 -14.19 5.53
N LEU A 296 14.55 -13.71 6.78
CA LEU A 296 15.15 -14.38 7.94
C LEU A 296 14.53 -15.78 8.13
N ASN A 297 13.20 -15.90 8.02
CA ASN A 297 12.52 -17.19 8.12
C ASN A 297 12.99 -18.16 7.02
N THR A 298 13.11 -17.70 5.78
CA THR A 298 13.63 -18.48 4.67
C THR A 298 15.06 -18.96 4.95
N SER A 299 15.92 -18.11 5.55
CA SER A 299 17.30 -18.49 5.85
C SER A 299 17.41 -19.61 6.90
N VAL A 300 16.43 -19.71 7.79
CA VAL A 300 16.34 -20.78 8.81
C VAL A 300 15.79 -22.06 8.21
N GLU A 301 14.77 -21.97 7.36
CA GLU A 301 14.15 -23.13 6.73
C GLU A 301 15.01 -23.74 5.62
N ILE A 302 15.60 -22.92 4.76
CA ILE A 302 16.45 -23.39 3.65
C ILE A 302 17.91 -23.46 4.12
N THR A 303 18.34 -24.64 4.54
CA THR A 303 19.67 -24.87 5.08
C THR A 303 20.74 -25.17 4.02
N ASP A 304 20.35 -25.58 2.80
CA ASP A 304 21.28 -25.81 1.68
C ASP A 304 21.95 -24.49 1.26
N PRO A 305 23.27 -24.34 1.42
CA PRO A 305 23.98 -23.11 1.08
C PRO A 305 23.99 -22.79 -0.43
N THR A 306 23.69 -23.78 -1.26
CA THR A 306 23.68 -23.64 -2.73
C THR A 306 22.30 -23.28 -3.27
N HIS A 307 21.26 -23.26 -2.43
CA HIS A 307 19.90 -22.97 -2.86
C HIS A 307 19.77 -21.52 -3.34
N PRO A 308 19.15 -21.27 -4.53
CA PRO A 308 19.07 -19.92 -5.11
C PRO A 308 18.39 -18.87 -4.22
N ALA A 309 17.47 -19.28 -3.34
CA ALA A 309 16.79 -18.38 -2.41
C ALA A 309 17.78 -17.73 -1.42
N ARG A 310 18.90 -18.39 -1.09
CA ARG A 310 19.88 -17.82 -0.15
C ARG A 310 20.57 -16.57 -0.70
N GLN A 311 20.82 -16.53 -2.01
CA GLN A 311 21.36 -15.33 -2.64
C GLN A 311 20.35 -14.18 -2.56
N VAL A 312 19.05 -14.45 -2.83
CA VAL A 312 17.99 -13.44 -2.73
C VAL A 312 17.87 -12.90 -1.30
N VAL A 313 17.97 -13.79 -0.31
CA VAL A 313 17.99 -13.39 1.11
C VAL A 313 19.19 -12.51 1.42
N SER A 314 20.40 -12.91 0.99
CA SER A 314 21.64 -12.16 1.21
C SER A 314 21.58 -10.77 0.59
N ASP A 315 21.14 -10.69 -0.66
CA ASP A 315 21.02 -9.42 -1.40
C ASP A 315 20.06 -8.47 -0.70
N TYR A 316 18.89 -8.97 -0.26
CA TYR A 316 17.91 -8.13 0.44
C TYR A 316 18.38 -7.67 1.81
N LEU A 317 19.08 -8.50 2.57
CA LEU A 317 19.67 -8.10 3.84
C LEU A 317 20.78 -7.06 3.64
N GLN A 318 21.55 -7.17 2.55
CA GLN A 318 22.54 -6.16 2.19
C GLN A 318 21.88 -4.81 1.85
N GLU A 319 20.77 -4.81 1.11
CA GLU A 319 20.02 -3.58 0.82
C GLU A 319 19.56 -2.84 2.10
N ILE A 320 19.17 -3.60 3.14
CA ILE A 320 18.80 -3.02 4.44
C ILE A 320 20.04 -2.40 5.12
N GLU A 321 21.17 -3.11 5.09
CA GLU A 321 22.42 -2.61 5.67
C GLU A 321 22.90 -1.35 4.95
N ASP A 322 22.83 -1.33 3.63
CA ASP A 322 23.21 -0.17 2.81
C ASP A 322 22.33 1.05 3.11
N TYR A 323 21.03 0.85 3.30
CA TYR A 323 20.12 1.93 3.71
C TYR A 323 20.48 2.50 5.09
N LEU A 324 20.73 1.63 6.07
CA LEU A 324 21.14 2.05 7.42
C LEU A 324 22.47 2.77 7.40
N SER A 325 23.43 2.26 6.63
CA SER A 325 24.75 2.91 6.44
C SER A 325 24.61 4.29 5.81
N GLY A 326 23.74 4.44 4.83
CA GLY A 326 23.44 5.73 4.21
C GLY A 326 22.84 6.75 5.18
N LEU A 327 21.94 6.33 6.08
CA LEU A 327 21.41 7.21 7.14
C LEU A 327 22.51 7.64 8.12
N VAL A 328 23.40 6.72 8.50
CA VAL A 328 24.54 6.98 9.38
C VAL A 328 25.50 7.98 8.72
N GLU A 329 25.85 7.78 7.46
CA GLU A 329 26.72 8.66 6.69
C GLU A 329 26.12 10.08 6.58
N ALA A 330 24.83 10.17 6.22
CA ALA A 330 24.11 11.43 6.15
C ALA A 330 24.03 12.15 7.50
N GLY A 331 24.14 11.42 8.63
CA GLY A 331 24.21 11.94 9.99
C GLY A 331 25.58 12.44 10.40
N GLY A 332 26.63 12.32 9.55
CA GLY A 332 28.00 12.71 9.82
C GLY A 332 28.68 11.82 10.87
N TYR A 333 28.30 10.54 10.96
CA TYR A 333 28.95 9.59 11.85
C TYR A 333 30.15 8.94 11.15
N ARG A 334 31.22 8.72 11.93
CA ARG A 334 32.41 8.01 11.47
C ARG A 334 32.13 6.51 11.31
N ASP A 335 32.77 5.87 10.33
CA ASP A 335 32.63 4.44 10.03
C ASP A 335 31.18 3.99 9.72
N PRO A 336 30.47 4.62 8.75
CA PRO A 336 29.05 4.39 8.51
C PRO A 336 28.72 2.94 8.15
N GLN A 337 29.59 2.22 7.45
CA GLN A 337 29.39 0.80 7.09
C GLN A 337 29.38 -0.07 8.34
N LYS A 338 30.31 0.12 9.25
CA LYS A 338 30.37 -0.63 10.50
C LYS A 338 29.13 -0.38 11.34
N LEU A 339 28.79 0.90 11.53
CA LEU A 339 27.64 1.29 12.35
C LEU A 339 26.32 0.85 11.73
N GLY A 340 26.20 0.86 10.39
CA GLY A 340 25.05 0.32 9.65
C GLY A 340 24.87 -1.18 9.88
N ALA A 341 25.96 -1.96 9.81
CA ALA A 341 25.94 -3.41 10.09
C ALA A 341 25.56 -3.72 11.56
N GLU A 342 26.03 -2.90 12.51
CA GLU A 342 25.67 -3.04 13.93
C GLU A 342 24.18 -2.74 14.13
N LEU A 343 23.63 -1.69 13.51
CA LEU A 343 22.22 -1.36 13.53
C LEU A 343 21.35 -2.45 12.90
N GLN A 344 21.78 -3.03 11.78
CA GLN A 344 21.07 -4.15 11.15
C GLN A 344 21.08 -5.39 12.04
N THR A 345 22.18 -5.67 12.72
CA THR A 345 22.26 -6.79 13.67
C THR A 345 21.24 -6.62 14.80
N ILE A 346 21.14 -5.41 15.38
CA ILE A 346 20.15 -5.07 16.41
C ILE A 346 18.73 -5.22 15.85
N LEU A 347 18.47 -4.71 14.65
CA LEU A 347 17.18 -4.78 13.98
C LEU A 347 16.75 -6.24 13.75
N SER A 348 17.60 -7.04 13.14
CA SER A 348 17.34 -8.47 12.85
C SER A 348 17.11 -9.29 14.13
N GLY A 349 17.91 -9.05 15.16
CA GLY A 349 17.74 -9.65 16.48
C GLY A 349 16.41 -9.26 17.14
N SER A 350 15.99 -8.00 17.00
CA SER A 350 14.73 -7.51 17.56
C SER A 350 13.51 -8.17 16.91
N ILE A 351 13.53 -8.34 15.59
CA ILE A 351 12.49 -9.03 14.82
C ILE A 351 12.38 -10.50 15.27
N SER A 352 13.52 -11.20 15.37
CA SER A 352 13.56 -12.60 15.81
C SER A 352 13.02 -12.79 17.22
N LEU A 353 13.35 -11.88 18.14
CA LEU A 353 12.84 -11.91 19.52
C LEU A 353 11.35 -11.52 19.60
N ALA A 354 10.90 -10.59 18.76
CA ALA A 354 9.49 -10.21 18.67
C ALA A 354 8.64 -11.40 18.20
N MET A 355 9.08 -12.12 17.19
CA MET A 355 8.48 -13.37 16.74
C MET A 355 8.34 -14.38 17.88
N ALA A 356 9.47 -14.69 18.54
CA ALA A 356 9.51 -15.71 19.59
C ALA A 356 8.63 -15.38 20.81
N ARG A 357 8.44 -14.10 21.09
CA ARG A 357 7.71 -13.62 22.29
C ARG A 357 6.33 -13.06 21.98
N ARG A 358 5.99 -12.92 20.71
CA ARG A 358 4.76 -12.25 20.21
C ARG A 358 4.54 -10.90 20.91
N SER A 359 5.57 -10.05 20.87
CA SER A 359 5.59 -8.76 21.56
C SER A 359 6.58 -7.79 20.91
N THR A 360 6.18 -6.53 20.78
CA THR A 360 7.03 -5.43 20.27
C THR A 360 8.10 -4.97 21.26
N ALA A 361 8.09 -5.46 22.50
CA ALA A 361 9.04 -5.03 23.55
C ALA A 361 10.52 -5.19 23.16
N SER A 362 10.85 -6.12 22.25
CA SER A 362 12.21 -6.26 21.70
C SER A 362 12.55 -5.15 20.70
N ALA A 363 11.61 -4.74 19.86
CA ALA A 363 11.81 -3.63 18.92
C ALA A 363 11.98 -2.28 19.66
N VAL A 364 11.18 -2.04 20.70
CA VAL A 364 11.32 -0.85 21.56
C VAL A 364 12.71 -0.81 22.23
N ARG A 365 13.17 -1.95 22.79
CA ARG A 365 14.51 -2.03 23.36
C ARG A 365 15.61 -1.87 22.32
N ALA A 366 15.42 -2.40 21.14
CA ALA A 366 16.37 -2.26 20.03
C ALA A 366 16.54 -0.79 19.63
N ARG A 367 15.46 -0.01 19.63
CA ARG A 367 15.52 1.44 19.45
C ARG A 367 16.40 2.11 20.50
N ASP A 368 16.22 1.78 21.77
CA ASP A 368 17.00 2.37 22.86
C ASP A 368 18.49 1.99 22.75
N VAL A 369 18.78 0.75 22.33
CA VAL A 369 20.17 0.28 22.06
C VAL A 369 20.76 1.02 20.86
N ALA A 370 19.99 1.18 19.77
CA ALA A 370 20.42 1.94 18.59
C ALA A 370 20.74 3.40 18.95
N LEU A 371 19.91 4.06 19.77
CA LEU A 371 20.16 5.41 20.27
C LEU A 371 21.44 5.48 21.13
N ALA A 372 21.67 4.50 22.00
CA ALA A 372 22.88 4.45 22.81
C ALA A 372 24.14 4.27 21.94
N LEU A 373 24.05 3.43 20.91
CA LEU A 373 25.11 3.21 19.93
C LEU A 373 25.43 4.49 19.16
N LEU A 374 24.43 5.19 18.66
CA LEU A 374 24.59 6.46 17.93
C LEU A 374 25.19 7.56 18.83
N ASN A 375 24.78 7.62 20.09
CA ASN A 375 25.32 8.60 21.04
C ASN A 375 26.79 8.33 21.45
N ALA A 376 27.21 7.07 21.38
CA ALA A 376 28.61 6.68 21.67
C ALA A 376 29.50 6.76 20.40
N ALA A 377 28.93 6.85 19.21
CA ALA A 377 29.68 6.92 17.97
C ALA A 377 30.31 8.29 17.76
N GLU A 378 31.55 8.31 17.24
CA GLU A 378 32.23 9.54 16.85
C GLU A 378 31.58 10.15 15.61
N ARG A 379 31.57 11.49 15.55
CA ARG A 379 31.16 12.26 14.38
C ARG A 379 32.37 12.96 13.76
N ASP A 380 32.33 13.13 12.44
CA ASP A 380 33.35 13.86 11.71
C ASP A 380 33.26 15.37 11.91
#